data_ec25646809ed4fe7657fe021a76b57a7
#
_entry.id   ec25646809ed4fe7657fe021a76b57a7
#
_cell.length_a   1.000
_cell.length_b   1.000
_cell.length_c   1.000
_cell.angle_alpha   90.00
_cell.angle_beta   90.00
_cell.angle_gamma   90.00
#
_symmetry.space_group_name_H-M   'P 1'
#
loop_
_entity.id
_entity.type
_entity.pdbx_description
1 polymer ?
#
loop_
_entity_poly.entity_id
_entity_poly.type
_entity_poly.pdbx_seq_one_letter_code
_entity_poly.pdbx_strand_id
1 'polypeptide(L)'
;FLAATAIAFVMPSLANAQEAEQAPEKEGWIFSEEVRLPITSMKDQNAAGTCWCYSTLSFVEAELLRTTGKTYDFSEMFIVWNTYMDRAQATVRTHGDISFSQGGSFYDVLYGIKHYGLVPDAELPAGVMHGETLSNFSEFSSVCDPFVEGIVSNKTLQTSPDGTPLWKNAMAGILNA
;
A
#
# COMPACT_ATOMS: atom_id res chain seq x y z
N PHE A 1 30.12 82.76 20.09
CA PHE A 1 30.58 81.52 19.46
C PHE A 1 30.67 80.44 20.53
N LEU A 2 29.69 79.56 20.65
CA LEU A 2 29.69 78.40 21.53
C LEU A 2 29.94 77.16 20.68
N ALA A 3 31.06 76.51 20.94
CA ALA A 3 31.35 75.17 20.39
C ALA A 3 30.75 74.11 21.31
N ALA A 4 29.81 73.30 20.75
CA ALA A 4 29.25 72.16 21.46
C ALA A 4 30.09 70.92 21.15
N THR A 5 30.75 70.41 22.18
CA THR A 5 31.54 69.17 22.11
C THR A 5 30.60 68.00 22.39
N ALA A 6 30.35 67.16 21.38
CA ALA A 6 29.59 65.93 21.55
C ALA A 6 30.52 64.85 22.12
N ILE A 7 30.22 64.36 23.31
CA ILE A 7 30.86 63.18 23.91
C ILE A 7 30.12 61.95 23.45
N ALA A 8 30.76 61.11 22.60
CA ALA A 8 30.25 59.79 22.21
C ALA A 8 30.53 58.81 23.34
N PHE A 9 29.46 58.28 23.93
CA PHE A 9 29.51 57.20 24.91
C PHE A 9 29.57 55.87 24.15
N VAL A 10 30.70 55.19 24.15
CA VAL A 10 30.89 53.87 23.67
C VAL A 10 30.49 52.91 24.79
N MET A 11 29.31 52.22 24.62
CA MET A 11 28.95 51.12 25.50
C MET A 11 29.62 49.84 25.00
N PRO A 12 30.29 49.07 25.88
CA PRO A 12 30.75 47.74 25.51
C PRO A 12 29.56 46.79 25.42
N SER A 13 29.34 46.24 24.25
CA SER A 13 28.41 45.14 24.02
C SER A 13 28.94 43.90 24.73
N LEU A 14 28.32 43.55 25.85
CA LEU A 14 28.48 42.23 26.46
C LEU A 14 27.77 41.21 25.56
N ALA A 15 28.53 40.61 24.64
CA ALA A 15 28.10 39.42 23.96
C ALA A 15 28.07 38.25 24.97
N ASN A 16 26.88 37.98 25.53
CA ASN A 16 26.61 36.72 26.20
C ASN A 16 26.65 35.61 25.12
N ALA A 17 27.80 34.97 24.99
CA ALA A 17 27.86 33.65 24.39
C ALA A 17 27.15 32.68 25.36
N GLN A 18 25.87 32.46 25.13
CA GLN A 18 25.23 31.26 25.67
C GLN A 18 25.91 30.08 24.97
N GLU A 19 26.81 29.41 25.69
CA GLU A 19 27.18 28.04 25.36
C GLU A 19 25.89 27.24 25.34
N ALA A 20 25.46 26.87 24.15
CA ALA A 20 24.40 25.90 23.97
C ALA A 20 24.91 24.59 24.60
N GLU A 21 24.42 24.29 25.79
CA GLU A 21 24.59 23.01 26.46
C GLU A 21 24.10 21.95 25.50
N GLN A 22 25.02 21.28 24.79
CA GLN A 22 24.70 20.16 23.90
C GLN A 22 24.09 19.10 24.79
N ALA A 23 22.79 18.87 24.60
CA ALA A 23 22.11 17.73 25.23
C ALA A 23 22.93 16.46 24.94
N PRO A 24 23.13 15.59 25.94
CA PRO A 24 23.92 14.37 25.74
C PRO A 24 23.34 13.61 24.57
N GLU A 25 24.20 13.36 23.59
CA GLU A 25 23.87 12.52 22.44
C GLU A 25 23.41 11.17 22.99
N LYS A 26 22.12 10.85 22.82
CA LYS A 26 21.60 9.56 23.29
C LYS A 26 22.42 8.47 22.59
N GLU A 27 23.19 7.70 23.35
CA GLU A 27 23.83 6.51 22.85
C GLU A 27 22.73 5.61 22.25
N GLY A 28 22.56 5.68 20.92
CA GLY A 28 21.65 4.84 20.18
C GLY A 28 22.31 3.50 19.87
N TRP A 29 21.50 2.55 19.42
CA TRP A 29 22.03 1.32 18.90
C TRP A 29 22.92 1.57 17.69
N ILE A 30 24.15 1.02 17.71
CA ILE A 30 25.07 1.08 16.55
C ILE A 30 24.81 -0.19 15.74
N PHE A 31 24.35 0.02 14.50
CA PHE A 31 24.13 -1.06 13.56
C PHE A 31 25.30 -1.09 12.57
N SER A 32 25.83 -2.28 12.30
CA SER A 32 26.75 -2.54 11.19
C SER A 32 25.99 -3.25 10.07
N GLU A 33 26.16 -2.78 8.83
CA GLU A 33 25.58 -3.46 7.67
C GLU A 33 26.54 -4.56 7.23
N GLU A 34 26.17 -5.82 7.47
CA GLU A 34 26.98 -6.99 7.08
C GLU A 34 26.67 -7.45 5.66
N VAL A 35 25.40 -7.40 5.27
CA VAL A 35 24.94 -7.80 3.95
C VAL A 35 23.87 -6.84 3.46
N ARG A 36 24.03 -6.31 2.26
CA ARG A 36 23.02 -5.51 1.57
C ARG A 36 22.61 -6.18 0.26
N LEU A 37 21.39 -6.68 0.22
CA LEU A 37 20.82 -7.23 -1.01
C LEU A 37 20.22 -6.12 -1.87
N PRO A 38 20.28 -6.26 -3.22
CA PRO A 38 19.61 -5.33 -4.10
C PRO A 38 18.08 -5.44 -3.91
N ILE A 39 17.42 -4.30 -3.92
CA ILE A 39 15.96 -4.21 -3.85
C ILE A 39 15.44 -3.33 -4.99
N THR A 40 14.18 -3.52 -5.36
CA THR A 40 13.45 -2.62 -6.28
C THR A 40 13.00 -1.34 -5.55
N SER A 41 12.38 -0.41 -6.26
CA SER A 41 11.84 0.81 -5.66
C SER A 41 10.76 0.50 -4.64
N MET A 42 10.70 1.28 -3.56
CA MET A 42 9.59 1.19 -2.60
C MET A 42 8.32 1.76 -3.22
N LYS A 43 7.21 1.06 -3.01
CA LYS A 43 5.88 1.47 -3.43
C LYS A 43 5.03 1.87 -2.23
N ASP A 44 4.12 2.81 -2.42
CA ASP A 44 3.18 3.27 -1.40
C ASP A 44 1.81 2.64 -1.64
N GLN A 45 1.33 1.83 -0.69
CA GLN A 45 0.00 1.25 -0.73
C GLN A 45 -1.11 2.24 -0.37
N ASN A 46 -0.74 3.38 0.24
CA ASN A 46 -1.66 4.39 0.74
C ASN A 46 -2.79 3.80 1.63
N ALA A 47 -4.01 4.29 1.47
CA ALA A 47 -5.18 3.91 2.27
C ALA A 47 -5.86 2.62 1.76
N ALA A 48 -5.08 1.55 1.60
CA ALA A 48 -5.57 0.23 1.19
C ALA A 48 -5.04 -0.88 2.11
N GLY A 49 -5.87 -1.85 2.47
CA GLY A 49 -5.47 -2.99 3.30
C GLY A 49 -4.69 -4.07 2.53
N THR A 50 -3.75 -3.65 1.66
CA THR A 50 -3.05 -4.49 0.68
C THR A 50 -1.57 -4.69 0.99
N CYS A 51 -1.11 -4.38 2.19
CA CYS A 51 0.29 -4.52 2.60
C CYS A 51 0.85 -5.95 2.36
N TRP A 52 0.01 -6.96 2.49
CA TRP A 52 0.35 -8.36 2.20
C TRP A 52 0.77 -8.57 0.74
N CYS A 53 0.13 -7.87 -0.20
CA CYS A 53 0.44 -7.95 -1.63
C CYS A 53 1.71 -7.16 -1.95
N TYR A 54 1.78 -5.90 -1.53
CA TYR A 54 2.95 -5.03 -1.72
C TYR A 54 4.23 -5.65 -1.17
N SER A 55 4.21 -6.13 0.07
CA SER A 55 5.40 -6.73 0.68
C SER A 55 5.84 -8.02 -0.02
N THR A 56 4.88 -8.84 -0.47
CA THR A 56 5.20 -10.10 -1.15
C THR A 56 5.72 -9.86 -2.56
N LEU A 57 5.11 -8.98 -3.36
CA LEU A 57 5.61 -8.68 -4.69
C LEU A 57 6.97 -7.98 -4.64
N SER A 58 7.18 -7.07 -3.69
CA SER A 58 8.49 -6.46 -3.46
C SER A 58 9.58 -7.52 -3.17
N PHE A 59 9.25 -8.54 -2.37
CA PHE A 59 10.15 -9.68 -2.15
C PHE A 59 10.42 -10.46 -3.44
N VAL A 60 9.38 -10.78 -4.21
CA VAL A 60 9.52 -11.51 -5.49
C VAL A 60 10.36 -10.73 -6.49
N GLU A 61 10.12 -9.43 -6.62
CA GLU A 61 10.90 -8.53 -7.49
C GLU A 61 12.37 -8.45 -7.07
N ALA A 62 12.64 -8.32 -5.76
CA ALA A 62 13.99 -8.30 -5.22
C ALA A 62 14.73 -9.64 -5.49
N GLU A 63 14.06 -10.79 -5.36
CA GLU A 63 14.62 -12.09 -5.66
C GLU A 63 14.89 -12.28 -7.17
N LEU A 64 14.00 -11.78 -8.02
CA LEU A 64 14.23 -11.76 -9.47
C LEU A 64 15.41 -10.87 -9.84
N LEU A 65 15.51 -9.69 -9.24
CA LEU A 65 16.65 -8.80 -9.43
C LEU A 65 17.96 -9.48 -8.98
N ARG A 66 17.97 -10.07 -7.81
CA ARG A 66 19.13 -10.78 -7.26
C ARG A 66 19.59 -11.95 -8.14
N THR A 67 18.63 -12.72 -8.67
CA THR A 67 18.93 -13.96 -9.40
C THR A 67 19.16 -13.76 -10.89
N THR A 68 18.51 -12.77 -11.50
CA THR A 68 18.54 -12.55 -12.95
C THR A 68 19.25 -11.27 -13.36
N GLY A 69 19.49 -10.35 -12.42
CA GLY A 69 20.02 -9.00 -12.72
C GLY A 69 19.00 -8.10 -13.44
N LYS A 70 17.74 -8.52 -13.59
CA LYS A 70 16.69 -7.76 -14.28
C LYS A 70 15.73 -7.18 -13.27
N THR A 71 15.34 -5.93 -13.47
CA THR A 71 14.29 -5.25 -12.70
C THR A 71 12.93 -5.55 -13.33
N TYR A 72 12.01 -5.95 -12.48
CA TYR A 72 10.59 -6.11 -12.80
C TYR A 72 9.78 -5.22 -11.89
N ASP A 73 8.61 -4.82 -12.37
CA ASP A 73 7.64 -4.00 -11.67
C ASP A 73 6.25 -4.60 -11.94
N PHE A 74 5.71 -5.33 -10.96
CA PHE A 74 4.46 -6.08 -11.12
C PHE A 74 3.30 -5.34 -10.48
N SER A 75 2.13 -5.49 -11.09
CA SER A 75 0.88 -4.91 -10.59
C SER A 75 0.39 -5.63 -9.33
N GLU A 76 0.35 -4.92 -8.22
CA GLU A 76 -0.33 -5.34 -7.01
C GLU A 76 -1.84 -5.44 -7.24
N MET A 77 -2.39 -4.52 -8.00
CA MET A 77 -3.84 -4.47 -8.26
C MET A 77 -4.34 -5.69 -9.03
N PHE A 78 -3.53 -6.26 -9.90
CA PHE A 78 -3.87 -7.51 -10.58
C PHE A 78 -4.04 -8.67 -9.61
N ILE A 79 -3.13 -8.82 -8.67
CA ILE A 79 -3.19 -9.87 -7.65
C ILE A 79 -4.34 -9.60 -6.66
N VAL A 80 -4.50 -8.36 -6.22
CA VAL A 80 -5.58 -7.95 -5.31
C VAL A 80 -6.95 -8.22 -5.93
N TRP A 81 -7.15 -7.83 -7.19
CA TRP A 81 -8.40 -8.04 -7.91
C TRP A 81 -8.79 -9.53 -7.95
N ASN A 82 -7.88 -10.38 -8.37
CA ASN A 82 -8.11 -11.82 -8.45
C ASN A 82 -8.37 -12.43 -7.07
N THR A 83 -7.59 -12.04 -6.08
CA THR A 83 -7.74 -12.50 -4.69
C THR A 83 -9.11 -12.11 -4.12
N TYR A 84 -9.58 -10.89 -4.40
CA TYR A 84 -10.89 -10.45 -3.90
C TYR A 84 -12.04 -11.17 -4.59
N MET A 85 -11.93 -11.46 -5.89
CA MET A 85 -12.92 -12.30 -6.60
C MET A 85 -12.97 -13.70 -6.03
N ASP A 86 -11.84 -14.34 -5.78
CA ASP A 86 -11.77 -15.67 -5.19
C ASP A 86 -12.32 -15.69 -3.77
N ARG A 87 -11.99 -14.66 -2.98
CA ARG A 87 -12.45 -14.54 -1.61
C ARG A 87 -13.95 -14.30 -1.53
N ALA A 88 -14.50 -13.42 -2.37
CA ALA A 88 -15.95 -13.27 -2.48
C ALA A 88 -16.63 -14.59 -2.83
N GLN A 89 -16.06 -15.33 -3.77
CA GLN A 89 -16.58 -16.66 -4.12
C GLN A 89 -16.48 -17.66 -2.96
N ALA A 90 -15.38 -17.65 -2.21
CA ALA A 90 -15.22 -18.51 -1.05
C ALA A 90 -16.25 -18.17 0.03
N THR A 91 -16.44 -16.88 0.34
CA THR A 91 -17.45 -16.40 1.30
C THR A 91 -18.86 -16.86 0.92
N VAL A 92 -19.24 -16.69 -0.35
CA VAL A 92 -20.56 -17.11 -0.84
C VAL A 92 -20.74 -18.63 -0.77
N ARG A 93 -19.72 -19.41 -1.18
CA ARG A 93 -19.77 -20.89 -1.15
C ARG A 93 -19.81 -21.47 0.26
N THR A 94 -19.18 -20.82 1.21
CA THR A 94 -19.15 -21.23 2.63
C THR A 94 -20.27 -20.61 3.45
N HIS A 95 -21.20 -19.92 2.81
CA HIS A 95 -22.33 -19.23 3.50
C HIS A 95 -21.89 -18.24 4.58
N GLY A 96 -20.73 -17.61 4.37
CA GLY A 96 -20.19 -16.61 5.30
C GLY A 96 -19.20 -17.16 6.33
N ASP A 97 -18.93 -18.47 6.38
CA ASP A 97 -17.92 -19.02 7.30
C ASP A 97 -16.51 -18.48 7.01
N ILE A 98 -16.20 -18.22 5.75
CA ILE A 98 -15.01 -17.47 5.34
C ILE A 98 -15.44 -16.03 5.10
N SER A 99 -14.93 -15.10 5.90
CA SER A 99 -15.26 -13.68 5.77
C SER A 99 -14.55 -13.04 4.56
N PHE A 100 -15.25 -12.15 3.87
CA PHE A 100 -14.64 -11.24 2.91
C PHE A 100 -13.95 -10.10 3.67
N SER A 101 -12.70 -9.79 3.31
CA SER A 101 -11.93 -8.69 3.92
C SER A 101 -10.78 -8.25 3.02
N GLN A 102 -10.24 -7.05 3.22
CA GLN A 102 -9.09 -6.52 2.48
C GLN A 102 -7.77 -7.23 2.84
N GLY A 103 -7.60 -7.67 4.07
CA GLY A 103 -6.39 -8.32 4.55
C GLY A 103 -6.05 -9.57 3.74
N GLY A 104 -4.81 -10.00 3.78
CA GLY A 104 -4.35 -11.21 3.09
C GLY A 104 -3.00 -11.67 3.63
N SER A 105 -2.42 -12.64 2.95
CA SER A 105 -1.17 -13.26 3.33
C SER A 105 -0.24 -13.48 2.14
N PHE A 106 0.99 -13.82 2.43
CA PHE A 106 1.96 -14.27 1.43
C PHE A 106 1.41 -15.39 0.53
N TYR A 107 0.64 -16.31 1.10
CA TYR A 107 0.05 -17.43 0.34
C TYR A 107 -0.98 -16.99 -0.70
N ASP A 108 -1.73 -15.93 -0.43
CA ASP A 108 -2.69 -15.38 -1.40
C ASP A 108 -1.97 -14.89 -2.66
N VAL A 109 -0.81 -14.23 -2.50
CA VAL A 109 0.00 -13.77 -3.62
C VAL A 109 0.58 -14.94 -4.40
N LEU A 110 1.17 -15.93 -3.72
CA LEU A 110 1.71 -17.11 -4.39
C LEU A 110 0.63 -17.91 -5.12
N TYR A 111 -0.55 -18.01 -4.53
CA TYR A 111 -1.71 -18.60 -5.18
C TYR A 111 -2.10 -17.81 -6.43
N GLY A 112 -2.19 -16.48 -6.32
CA GLY A 112 -2.49 -15.59 -7.44
C GLY A 112 -1.49 -15.76 -8.58
N ILE A 113 -0.19 -15.71 -8.28
CA ILE A 113 0.89 -15.92 -9.26
C ILE A 113 0.73 -17.29 -9.97
N LYS A 114 0.46 -18.33 -9.20
CA LYS A 114 0.34 -19.69 -9.74
C LYS A 114 -0.88 -19.86 -10.66
N HIS A 115 -2.00 -19.24 -10.33
CA HIS A 115 -3.28 -19.49 -11.02
C HIS A 115 -3.61 -18.44 -12.09
N TYR A 116 -3.14 -17.21 -11.92
CA TYR A 116 -3.47 -16.05 -12.78
C TYR A 116 -2.23 -15.47 -13.46
N GLY A 117 -1.04 -15.73 -12.92
CA GLY A 117 0.19 -15.15 -13.43
C GLY A 117 0.48 -13.78 -12.83
N LEU A 118 1.30 -13.01 -13.55
CA LEU A 118 1.70 -11.64 -13.21
C LEU A 118 1.57 -10.77 -14.44
N VAL A 119 1.22 -9.51 -14.23
CA VAL A 119 1.25 -8.48 -15.27
C VAL A 119 2.14 -7.33 -14.82
N PRO A 120 2.77 -6.59 -15.75
CA PRO A 120 3.49 -5.36 -15.42
C PRO A 120 2.58 -4.34 -14.75
N ASP A 121 3.11 -3.54 -13.83
CA ASP A 121 2.35 -2.48 -13.15
C ASP A 121 1.76 -1.47 -14.14
N ALA A 122 2.47 -1.17 -15.23
CA ALA A 122 2.00 -0.27 -16.27
C ALA A 122 0.71 -0.71 -16.98
N GLU A 123 0.37 -2.00 -16.94
CA GLU A 123 -0.85 -2.54 -17.57
C GLU A 123 -2.07 -2.42 -16.63
N LEU A 124 -1.84 -2.46 -15.33
CA LEU A 124 -2.88 -2.29 -14.31
C LEU A 124 -2.25 -1.62 -13.08
N PRO A 125 -2.01 -0.32 -13.14
CA PRO A 125 -1.39 0.44 -12.06
C PRO A 125 -2.29 0.53 -10.83
N ALA A 126 -1.72 0.97 -9.72
CA ALA A 126 -2.48 1.28 -8.51
C ALA A 126 -3.67 2.19 -8.86
N GLY A 127 -4.85 1.77 -8.41
CA GLY A 127 -6.11 2.38 -8.83
C GLY A 127 -6.13 3.88 -8.62
N VAL A 128 -6.41 4.59 -9.68
CA VAL A 128 -6.59 6.03 -9.70
C VAL A 128 -8.06 6.31 -9.38
N MET A 129 -8.35 6.63 -8.13
CA MET A 129 -9.66 7.15 -7.75
C MET A 129 -9.62 8.67 -7.68
N HIS A 130 -10.61 9.32 -8.29
CA HIS A 130 -10.77 10.78 -8.24
C HIS A 130 -9.55 11.59 -8.72
N GLY A 131 -8.77 11.04 -9.67
CA GLY A 131 -7.58 11.69 -10.21
C GLY A 131 -6.32 11.57 -9.33
N GLU A 132 -6.36 10.74 -8.30
CA GLU A 132 -5.19 10.41 -7.49
C GLU A 132 -4.37 9.29 -8.14
N THR A 133 -3.09 9.20 -7.75
CA THR A 133 -2.17 8.19 -8.27
C THR A 133 -1.97 7.00 -7.32
N LEU A 134 -2.59 7.04 -6.14
CA LEU A 134 -2.47 6.04 -5.09
C LEU A 134 -3.81 5.40 -4.77
N SER A 135 -3.79 4.13 -4.39
CA SER A 135 -5.00 3.38 -4.03
C SER A 135 -5.66 3.93 -2.76
N ASN A 136 -6.98 4.07 -2.79
CA ASN A 136 -7.78 4.40 -1.61
C ASN A 136 -9.01 3.49 -1.55
N PHE A 137 -9.00 2.53 -0.63
CA PHE A 137 -10.04 1.51 -0.50
C PHE A 137 -11.08 1.80 0.58
N SER A 138 -11.16 3.03 1.10
CA SER A 138 -12.13 3.39 2.12
C SER A 138 -13.58 3.28 1.61
N GLU A 139 -13.84 3.80 0.42
CA GLU A 139 -15.15 3.68 -0.23
C GLU A 139 -15.40 2.25 -0.73
N PHE A 140 -14.39 1.64 -1.35
CA PHE A 140 -14.43 0.28 -1.82
C PHE A 140 -14.90 -0.71 -0.74
N SER A 141 -14.35 -0.65 0.46
CA SER A 141 -14.76 -1.52 1.57
C SER A 141 -16.21 -1.32 1.96
N SER A 142 -16.67 -0.07 1.97
CA SER A 142 -18.06 0.25 2.34
C SER A 142 -19.09 -0.30 1.34
N VAL A 143 -18.66 -0.65 0.14
CA VAL A 143 -19.50 -1.23 -0.92
C VAL A 143 -19.33 -2.74 -1.01
N CYS A 144 -18.09 -3.24 -1.02
CA CYS A 144 -17.80 -4.66 -1.25
C CYS A 144 -18.28 -5.56 -0.12
N ASP A 145 -18.01 -5.19 1.13
CA ASP A 145 -18.38 -6.02 2.29
C ASP A 145 -19.90 -6.22 2.37
N PRO A 146 -20.74 -5.16 2.38
CA PRO A 146 -22.20 -5.32 2.38
C PRO A 146 -22.74 -6.01 1.12
N PHE A 147 -22.10 -5.83 -0.03
CA PHE A 147 -22.49 -6.51 -1.25
C PHE A 147 -22.36 -8.03 -1.11
N VAL A 148 -21.20 -8.52 -0.66
CA VAL A 148 -20.96 -9.96 -0.48
C VAL A 148 -21.85 -10.51 0.63
N GLU A 149 -21.99 -9.82 1.76
CA GLU A 149 -22.91 -10.19 2.84
C GLU A 149 -24.36 -10.28 2.36
N GLY A 150 -24.78 -9.32 1.54
CA GLY A 150 -26.14 -9.32 0.94
C GLY A 150 -26.40 -10.52 0.06
N ILE A 151 -25.42 -10.99 -0.71
CA ILE A 151 -25.53 -12.20 -1.54
C ILE A 151 -25.72 -13.44 -0.67
N VAL A 152 -24.92 -13.57 0.39
CA VAL A 152 -25.03 -14.68 1.36
C VAL A 152 -26.41 -14.68 2.05
N SER A 153 -26.80 -13.53 2.60
CA SER A 153 -28.03 -13.37 3.38
C SER A 153 -29.28 -13.60 2.54
N ASN A 154 -29.31 -13.10 1.31
CA ASN A 154 -30.46 -13.22 0.41
C ASN A 154 -30.43 -14.47 -0.46
N LYS A 155 -29.40 -15.33 -0.33
CA LYS A 155 -29.24 -16.56 -1.13
C LYS A 155 -29.35 -16.29 -2.64
N THR A 156 -28.69 -15.25 -3.11
CA THR A 156 -28.75 -14.80 -4.51
C THR A 156 -27.94 -15.77 -5.39
N LEU A 157 -28.58 -16.81 -5.92
CA LEU A 157 -27.94 -17.88 -6.68
C LEU A 157 -28.28 -17.86 -8.18
N GLN A 158 -28.82 -16.75 -8.69
CA GLN A 158 -29.13 -16.62 -10.12
C GLN A 158 -27.86 -16.66 -10.95
N THR A 159 -27.95 -17.38 -12.07
CA THR A 159 -26.86 -17.50 -13.03
C THR A 159 -27.24 -16.93 -14.39
N SER A 160 -26.27 -16.47 -15.14
CA SER A 160 -26.38 -16.19 -16.57
C SER A 160 -26.50 -17.47 -17.38
N PRO A 161 -26.86 -17.40 -18.67
CA PRO A 161 -27.03 -18.58 -19.53
C PRO A 161 -25.80 -19.51 -19.64
N ASP A 162 -24.61 -18.95 -19.42
CA ASP A 162 -23.34 -19.70 -19.39
C ASP A 162 -23.04 -20.37 -18.03
N GLY A 163 -23.95 -20.25 -17.06
CA GLY A 163 -23.79 -20.80 -15.72
C GLY A 163 -23.01 -19.93 -14.75
N THR A 164 -22.53 -18.74 -15.17
CA THR A 164 -21.81 -17.80 -14.30
C THR A 164 -22.80 -17.14 -13.32
N PRO A 165 -22.54 -17.14 -12.00
CA PRO A 165 -23.36 -16.40 -11.05
C PRO A 165 -23.41 -14.91 -11.39
N LEU A 166 -24.62 -14.34 -11.48
CA LEU A 166 -24.81 -12.92 -11.86
C LEU A 166 -24.10 -11.96 -10.91
N TRP A 167 -24.03 -12.29 -9.63
CA TRP A 167 -23.34 -11.47 -8.65
C TRP A 167 -21.82 -11.33 -8.95
N LYS A 168 -21.19 -12.32 -9.59
CA LYS A 168 -19.78 -12.22 -10.00
C LYS A 168 -19.53 -11.10 -10.98
N ASN A 169 -20.42 -10.91 -11.94
CA ASN A 169 -20.32 -9.82 -12.92
C ASN A 169 -20.50 -8.46 -12.24
N ALA A 170 -21.42 -8.37 -11.27
CA ALA A 170 -21.59 -7.16 -10.47
C ALA A 170 -20.36 -6.87 -9.59
N MET A 171 -19.81 -7.90 -8.92
CA MET A 171 -18.57 -7.77 -8.15
C MET A 171 -17.40 -7.32 -9.02
N ALA A 172 -17.22 -7.92 -10.20
CA ALA A 172 -16.20 -7.49 -11.15
C ALA A 172 -16.39 -6.02 -11.57
N GLY A 173 -17.64 -5.59 -11.75
CA GLY A 173 -17.96 -4.19 -12.02
C GLY A 173 -17.53 -3.24 -10.88
N ILE A 174 -17.74 -3.64 -9.63
CA ILE A 174 -17.28 -2.87 -8.45
C ILE A 174 -15.75 -2.82 -8.40
N LEU A 175 -15.08 -3.95 -8.67
CA LEU A 175 -13.61 -4.03 -8.64
C LEU A 175 -12.93 -3.25 -9.78
N ASN A 176 -13.67 -2.94 -10.85
CA ASN A 176 -13.17 -2.20 -12.01
C ASN A 176 -13.52 -0.70 -11.96
N ALA A 177 -14.31 -0.28 -10.98
CA ALA A 177 -14.71 1.12 -10.82
C ALA A 177 -13.64 1.94 -10.11
#